data_a752b899540e7092837dfe0245bf1e17
#
_entry.id   a752b899540e7092837dfe0245bf1e17
#
_cell.length_a   1.000
_cell.length_b   1.000
_cell.length_c   1.000
_cell.angle_alpha   90.00
_cell.angle_beta   90.00
_cell.angle_gamma   90.00
#
_symmetry.space_group_name_H-M   'P 1'
#
loop_
_entity.id
_entity.type
_entity.pdbx_description
1 polymer ?
#
loop_
_entity_poly.entity_id
_entity_poly.type
_entity_poly.pdbx_seq_one_letter_code
_entity_poly.pdbx_strand_id
1 'polypeptide(L)'
;SKLCQKDTDARWMTKAGERHYGFKDHINADEKTKLITKYSVTSAVPHDSTEIKNLIDKSDNRLHGDSAYRSKEIEEHLKISECESFVHEKGYRGNPLTDIQKESNNKKSKIRARVEHIFGFMTNSMNNALFMRSIGIKRIKESIGLLNLTYNLFRFEQLIRLEKVKI
;
A
#
# COMPACT_ATOMS: atom_id res chain seq x y z
N SER A 1 23.65 -11.97 -24.09
CA SER A 1 24.49 -11.88 -22.91
C SER A 1 23.66 -11.89 -21.63
N LYS A 2 24.20 -12.43 -20.53
CA LYS A 2 23.50 -12.51 -19.23
C LYS A 2 23.08 -11.12 -18.70
N LEU A 3 23.79 -10.07 -19.01
CA LEU A 3 23.48 -8.69 -18.62
C LEU A 3 22.21 -8.16 -19.30
N CYS A 4 21.92 -8.55 -20.53
CA CYS A 4 20.74 -8.12 -21.27
C CYS A 4 19.45 -8.84 -20.83
N GLN A 5 19.58 -9.94 -20.09
CA GLN A 5 18.44 -10.72 -19.58
C GLN A 5 18.08 -10.38 -18.13
N LYS A 6 18.92 -9.59 -17.46
CA LYS A 6 18.72 -9.25 -16.03
C LYS A 6 18.05 -7.88 -15.91
N ASP A 7 16.95 -7.82 -15.19
CA ASP A 7 16.28 -6.55 -14.88
C ASP A 7 17.19 -5.71 -13.97
N THR A 8 17.73 -4.61 -14.52
CA THR A 8 18.63 -3.73 -13.78
C THR A 8 17.90 -2.75 -12.86
N ASP A 9 16.60 -2.59 -13.02
CA ASP A 9 15.77 -1.70 -12.19
C ASP A 9 15.23 -2.43 -10.96
N ALA A 10 15.00 -3.74 -11.06
CA ALA A 10 14.56 -4.57 -9.93
C ALA A 10 15.66 -4.71 -8.87
N ARG A 11 15.26 -4.92 -7.63
CA ARG A 11 16.17 -5.06 -6.49
C ARG A 11 15.73 -6.20 -5.57
N TRP A 12 16.69 -6.69 -4.80
CA TRP A 12 16.44 -7.66 -3.73
C TRP A 12 15.96 -6.98 -2.47
N MET A 13 14.99 -7.59 -1.81
CA MET A 13 14.58 -7.28 -0.45
C MET A 13 14.39 -8.57 0.36
N THR A 14 14.47 -8.47 1.68
CA THR A 14 14.14 -9.56 2.59
C THR A 14 12.90 -9.18 3.38
N LYS A 15 11.88 -10.03 3.38
CA LYS A 15 10.65 -9.86 4.16
C LYS A 15 10.33 -11.19 4.85
N ALA A 16 10.13 -11.15 6.18
CA ALA A 16 9.85 -12.35 6.99
C ALA A 16 10.86 -13.51 6.78
N GLY A 17 12.13 -13.19 6.54
CA GLY A 17 13.19 -14.18 6.30
C GLY A 17 13.31 -14.67 4.86
N GLU A 18 12.36 -14.36 4.00
CA GLU A 18 12.38 -14.71 2.57
C GLU A 18 12.94 -13.57 1.70
N ARG A 19 13.69 -13.96 0.68
CA ARG A 19 14.31 -13.02 -0.28
C ARG A 19 13.41 -12.87 -1.51
N HIS A 20 13.01 -11.64 -1.80
CA HIS A 20 12.21 -11.30 -2.97
C HIS A 20 13.01 -10.38 -3.90
N TYR A 21 12.91 -10.62 -5.20
CA TYR A 21 13.52 -9.78 -6.24
C TYR A 21 12.42 -9.16 -7.09
N GLY A 22 12.40 -7.83 -7.18
CA GLY A 22 11.37 -7.16 -7.98
C GLY A 22 11.13 -5.71 -7.60
N PHE A 23 9.86 -5.37 -7.61
CA PHE A 23 9.32 -4.03 -7.39
C PHE A 23 8.29 -4.06 -6.27
N LYS A 24 7.95 -2.88 -5.76
CA LYS A 24 6.86 -2.69 -4.81
C LYS A 24 5.75 -1.87 -5.47
N ASP A 25 4.52 -2.28 -5.29
CA ASP A 25 3.32 -1.49 -5.57
C ASP A 25 2.84 -0.86 -4.26
N HIS A 26 2.90 0.46 -4.19
CA HIS A 26 2.41 1.25 -3.08
C HIS A 26 1.08 1.83 -3.48
N ILE A 27 0.02 1.53 -2.75
CA ILE A 27 -1.33 1.97 -3.06
C ILE A 27 -1.90 2.84 -1.95
N ASN A 28 -2.66 3.87 -2.33
CA ASN A 28 -3.62 4.55 -1.50
C ASN A 28 -5.02 4.04 -1.88
N ALA A 29 -5.81 3.65 -0.91
CA ALA A 29 -7.13 3.11 -1.13
C ALA A 29 -8.16 3.73 -0.18
N ASP A 30 -9.33 4.04 -0.72
CA ASP A 30 -10.43 4.57 0.07
C ASP A 30 -10.89 3.58 1.15
N GLU A 31 -11.03 4.08 2.36
CA GLU A 31 -11.38 3.28 3.52
C GLU A 31 -12.72 2.54 3.39
N LYS A 32 -13.72 3.16 2.77
CA LYS A 32 -15.09 2.64 2.69
C LYS A 32 -15.27 1.72 1.49
N THR A 33 -14.86 2.19 0.32
CA THR A 33 -15.07 1.50 -0.95
C THR A 33 -14.00 0.47 -1.25
N LYS A 34 -12.79 0.62 -0.71
CA LYS A 34 -11.57 -0.12 -1.05
C LYS A 34 -11.13 0.10 -2.52
N LEU A 35 -11.55 1.18 -3.14
CA LEU A 35 -11.05 1.56 -4.45
C LEU A 35 -9.66 2.16 -4.30
N ILE A 36 -8.75 1.79 -5.19
CA ILE A 36 -7.40 2.36 -5.26
C ILE A 36 -7.54 3.75 -5.89
N THR A 37 -7.17 4.78 -5.15
CA THR A 37 -7.23 6.18 -5.57
C THR A 37 -5.92 6.65 -6.19
N LYS A 38 -4.80 6.17 -5.64
CA LYS A 38 -3.45 6.45 -6.13
C LYS A 38 -2.55 5.24 -6.00
N TYR A 39 -1.51 5.20 -6.81
CA TYR A 39 -0.45 4.20 -6.67
C TYR A 39 0.91 4.78 -7.06
N SER A 40 1.97 4.18 -6.53
CA SER A 40 3.35 4.44 -6.89
C SER A 40 4.12 3.12 -6.97
N VAL A 41 5.03 3.01 -7.92
CA VAL A 41 5.82 1.80 -8.11
C VAL A 41 7.30 2.13 -7.95
N THR A 42 7.97 1.42 -7.06
CA THR A 42 9.40 1.56 -6.82
C THR A 42 10.12 0.22 -6.97
N SER A 43 11.45 0.25 -7.06
CA SER A 43 12.23 -0.97 -6.81
C SER A 43 11.98 -1.47 -5.37
N ALA A 44 12.35 -2.70 -5.07
CA ALA A 44 12.06 -3.28 -3.75
C ALA A 44 12.82 -2.64 -2.57
N VAL A 45 13.86 -1.83 -2.82
CA VAL A 45 14.73 -1.26 -1.78
C VAL A 45 14.10 -0.11 -1.00
N PRO A 46 13.47 0.92 -1.59
CA PRO A 46 12.94 2.04 -0.83
C PRO A 46 11.97 1.58 0.27
N HIS A 47 12.03 2.24 1.41
CA HIS A 47 11.09 1.99 2.51
C HIS A 47 9.72 2.53 2.12
N ASP A 48 8.66 1.82 2.49
CA ASP A 48 7.28 2.18 2.11
C ASP A 48 6.89 3.59 2.58
N SER A 49 7.45 4.04 3.70
CA SER A 49 7.23 5.38 4.25
C SER A 49 7.73 6.52 3.36
N THR A 50 8.69 6.27 2.45
CA THR A 50 9.20 7.31 1.55
C THR A 50 8.18 7.69 0.47
N GLU A 51 7.26 6.78 0.15
CA GLU A 51 6.25 6.98 -0.90
C GLU A 51 4.98 7.69 -0.41
N ILE A 52 4.82 7.89 0.90
CA ILE A 52 3.63 8.56 1.46
C ILE A 52 3.39 9.93 0.81
N LYS A 53 4.43 10.73 0.61
CA LYS A 53 4.32 12.06 0.01
C LYS A 53 3.77 12.03 -1.42
N ASN A 54 3.99 10.92 -2.15
CA ASN A 54 3.49 10.71 -3.49
C ASN A 54 2.05 10.17 -3.52
N LEU A 55 1.62 9.53 -2.43
CA LEU A 55 0.34 8.84 -2.32
C LEU A 55 -0.76 9.70 -1.70
N ILE A 56 -0.41 10.64 -0.82
CA ILE A 56 -1.36 11.49 -0.10
C ILE A 56 -1.52 12.83 -0.83
N ASP A 57 -2.75 13.31 -0.88
CA ASP A 57 -3.06 14.67 -1.30
C ASP A 57 -4.12 15.33 -0.40
N LYS A 58 -4.52 16.55 -0.77
CA LYS A 58 -5.50 17.35 -0.01
C LYS A 58 -6.91 16.74 0.04
N SER A 59 -7.20 15.73 -0.77
CA SER A 59 -8.48 15.03 -0.74
C SER A 59 -8.53 13.92 0.31
N ASP A 60 -7.36 13.52 0.83
CA ASP A 60 -7.23 12.45 1.82
C ASP A 60 -7.42 13.02 3.24
N ASN A 61 -8.51 12.67 3.89
CA ASN A 61 -8.82 13.16 5.24
C ASN A 61 -8.08 12.37 6.33
N ARG A 62 -7.70 11.10 6.08
CA ARG A 62 -7.13 10.20 7.08
C ARG A 62 -6.09 9.27 6.49
N LEU A 63 -4.96 9.12 7.19
CA LEU A 63 -3.95 8.11 6.88
C LEU A 63 -3.98 6.98 7.91
N HIS A 64 -4.23 5.75 7.44
CA HIS A 64 -4.06 4.53 8.23
C HIS A 64 -2.79 3.80 7.78
N GLY A 65 -1.84 3.66 8.69
CA GLY A 65 -0.56 3.01 8.42
C GLY A 65 -0.04 2.23 9.64
N ASP A 66 0.99 1.41 9.43
CA ASP A 66 1.68 0.77 10.55
C ASP A 66 2.67 1.74 11.24
N SER A 67 3.30 1.30 12.33
CA SER A 67 4.22 2.12 13.10
C SER A 67 5.48 2.54 12.33
N ALA A 68 5.80 1.89 11.20
CA ALA A 68 6.94 2.25 10.35
C ALA A 68 6.72 3.57 9.61
N TYR A 69 5.46 4.00 9.47
CA TYR A 69 5.11 5.29 8.88
C TYR A 69 5.16 6.46 9.88
N ARG A 70 5.51 6.20 11.14
CA ARG A 70 5.59 7.24 12.16
C ARG A 70 6.96 7.91 12.15
N SER A 71 7.06 9.08 11.52
CA SER A 71 8.23 9.94 11.55
C SER A 71 7.81 11.41 11.65
N LYS A 72 8.70 12.27 12.19
CA LYS A 72 8.41 13.73 12.28
C LYS A 72 8.10 14.33 10.91
N GLU A 73 8.86 13.93 9.90
CA GLU A 73 8.72 14.41 8.52
C GLU A 73 7.36 14.05 7.92
N ILE A 74 6.86 12.83 8.18
CA ILE A 74 5.54 12.39 7.71
C ILE A 74 4.44 13.15 8.47
N GLU A 75 4.54 13.29 9.78
CA GLU A 75 3.57 14.03 10.60
C GLU A 75 3.47 15.51 10.16
N GLU A 76 4.60 16.15 9.82
CA GLU A 76 4.62 17.51 9.27
C GLU A 76 3.93 17.57 7.90
N HIS A 77 4.20 16.61 7.03
CA HIS A 77 3.55 16.52 5.72
C HIS A 77 2.03 16.33 5.85
N LEU A 78 1.59 15.46 6.75
CA LEU A 78 0.17 15.21 7.02
C LEU A 78 -0.54 16.47 7.54
N LYS A 79 0.12 17.26 8.41
CA LYS A 79 -0.41 18.54 8.88
C LYS A 79 -0.59 19.55 7.75
N ILE A 80 0.39 19.64 6.83
CA ILE A 80 0.32 20.53 5.66
C ILE A 80 -0.82 20.09 4.71
N SER A 81 -1.06 18.79 4.60
CA SER A 81 -2.12 18.22 3.76
C SER A 81 -3.48 18.17 4.45
N GLU A 82 -3.60 18.67 5.70
CA GLU A 82 -4.81 18.60 6.53
C GLU A 82 -5.33 17.15 6.72
N CYS A 83 -4.42 16.17 6.67
CA CYS A 83 -4.71 14.75 6.79
C CYS A 83 -4.46 14.26 8.23
N GLU A 84 -5.48 13.68 8.85
CA GLU A 84 -5.39 13.16 10.21
C GLU A 84 -4.62 11.83 10.25
N SER A 85 -3.63 11.74 11.16
CA SER A 85 -2.76 10.56 11.30
C SER A 85 -3.39 9.49 12.20
N PHE A 86 -3.73 8.34 11.62
CA PHE A 86 -4.16 7.11 12.31
C PHE A 86 -3.08 6.02 12.26
N VAL A 87 -1.82 6.43 12.22
CA VAL A 87 -0.67 5.52 12.26
C VAL A 87 -0.60 4.84 13.64
N HIS A 88 -0.15 3.58 13.65
CA HIS A 88 -0.01 2.81 14.88
C HIS A 88 0.99 3.44 15.86
N GLU A 89 0.65 3.38 17.13
CA GLU A 89 1.57 3.69 18.22
C GLU A 89 2.69 2.64 18.26
N LYS A 90 3.92 3.09 18.54
CA LYS A 90 5.10 2.23 18.66
C LYS A 90 5.60 2.20 20.09
N GLY A 91 5.72 1.00 20.65
CA GLY A 91 6.41 0.80 21.93
C GLY A 91 7.93 0.77 21.72
N TYR A 92 8.67 1.17 22.73
CA TYR A 92 10.14 1.15 22.77
C TYR A 92 10.63 0.33 23.95
N ARG A 93 11.91 -0.07 23.90
CA ARG A 93 12.56 -0.74 25.03
C ARG A 93 12.54 0.19 26.26
N GLY A 94 11.94 -0.26 27.36
CA GLY A 94 11.74 0.55 28.58
C GLY A 94 10.47 1.39 28.61
N ASN A 95 9.74 1.52 27.49
CA ASN A 95 8.44 2.18 27.44
C ASN A 95 7.47 1.39 26.54
N PRO A 96 6.92 0.27 27.04
CA PRO A 96 5.98 -0.56 26.28
C PRO A 96 4.66 0.18 26.07
N LEU A 97 3.88 -0.26 25.08
CA LEU A 97 2.55 0.27 24.84
C LEU A 97 1.63 0.04 26.04
N THR A 98 0.89 1.07 26.42
CA THR A 98 -0.21 0.95 27.39
C THR A 98 -1.37 0.14 26.81
N ASP A 99 -2.25 -0.36 27.66
CA ASP A 99 -3.40 -1.15 27.19
C ASP A 99 -4.37 -0.32 26.35
N ILE A 100 -4.53 0.98 26.65
CA ILE A 100 -5.29 1.92 25.82
C ILE A 100 -4.68 2.06 24.42
N GLN A 101 -3.35 2.17 24.32
CA GLN A 101 -2.65 2.24 23.03
C GLN A 101 -2.75 0.93 22.24
N LYS A 102 -2.70 -0.22 22.91
CA LYS A 102 -2.90 -1.53 22.28
C LYS A 102 -4.33 -1.65 21.72
N GLU A 103 -5.35 -1.24 22.48
CA GLU A 103 -6.73 -1.25 22.00
C GLU A 103 -6.93 -0.30 20.82
N SER A 104 -6.35 0.91 20.88
CA SER A 104 -6.33 1.86 19.76
C SER A 104 -5.68 1.25 18.51
N ASN A 105 -4.52 0.62 18.66
CA ASN A 105 -3.84 -0.07 17.56
C ASN A 105 -4.66 -1.22 16.97
N ASN A 106 -5.40 -1.98 17.80
CA ASN A 106 -6.30 -3.03 17.32
C ASN A 106 -7.44 -2.48 16.45
N LYS A 107 -8.00 -1.32 16.82
CA LYS A 107 -9.01 -0.63 16.00
C LYS A 107 -8.44 -0.16 14.67
N LYS A 108 -7.23 0.45 14.68
CA LYS A 108 -6.51 0.90 13.49
C LYS A 108 -6.14 -0.26 12.57
N SER A 109 -5.73 -1.41 13.12
CA SER A 109 -5.38 -2.62 12.36
C SER A 109 -6.54 -3.16 11.53
N LYS A 110 -7.77 -3.09 12.03
CA LYS A 110 -8.97 -3.54 11.29
C LYS A 110 -9.18 -2.76 9.98
N ILE A 111 -8.84 -1.48 9.99
CA ILE A 111 -8.94 -0.63 8.79
C ILE A 111 -7.77 -0.92 7.86
N ARG A 112 -6.55 -1.00 8.38
CA ARG A 112 -5.35 -1.32 7.60
C ARG A 112 -5.46 -2.66 6.87
N ALA A 113 -6.04 -3.67 7.50
CA ALA A 113 -6.27 -4.98 6.87
C ALA A 113 -7.07 -4.90 5.55
N ARG A 114 -7.77 -3.80 5.28
CA ARG A 114 -8.49 -3.60 4.01
C ARG A 114 -7.55 -3.52 2.82
N VAL A 115 -6.36 -2.96 2.98
CA VAL A 115 -5.32 -2.94 1.94
C VAL A 115 -4.76 -4.35 1.70
N GLU A 116 -4.58 -5.13 2.75
CA GLU A 116 -4.17 -6.54 2.63
C GLU A 116 -5.20 -7.36 1.83
N HIS A 117 -6.50 -7.06 2.00
CA HIS A 117 -7.55 -7.69 1.19
C HIS A 117 -7.47 -7.33 -0.29
N ILE A 118 -7.00 -6.13 -0.66
CA ILE A 118 -6.79 -5.73 -2.04
C ILE A 118 -5.72 -6.61 -2.68
N PHE A 119 -4.55 -6.70 -2.07
CA PHE A 119 -3.47 -7.58 -2.55
C PHE A 119 -3.86 -9.05 -2.51
N GLY A 120 -4.58 -9.49 -1.48
CA GLY A 120 -5.14 -10.85 -1.41
C GLY A 120 -6.09 -11.17 -2.57
N PHE A 121 -6.94 -10.22 -2.98
CA PHE A 121 -7.80 -10.39 -4.15
C PHE A 121 -6.99 -10.48 -5.44
N MET A 122 -5.98 -9.63 -5.64
CA MET A 122 -5.10 -9.66 -6.81
C MET A 122 -4.34 -10.99 -6.91
N THR A 123 -3.92 -11.55 -5.78
CA THR A 123 -3.20 -12.82 -5.74
C THR A 123 -4.12 -14.02 -5.98
N ASN A 124 -5.25 -14.08 -5.27
CA ASN A 124 -6.10 -15.27 -5.24
C ASN A 124 -7.16 -15.28 -6.34
N SER A 125 -7.83 -14.14 -6.59
CA SER A 125 -8.97 -14.05 -7.50
C SER A 125 -8.58 -13.58 -8.90
N MET A 126 -7.42 -12.92 -9.05
CA MET A 126 -6.90 -12.46 -10.34
C MET A 126 -5.71 -13.31 -10.81
N ASN A 127 -5.69 -14.60 -10.46
CA ASN A 127 -4.72 -15.60 -10.92
C ASN A 127 -3.26 -15.17 -10.69
N ASN A 128 -2.94 -14.76 -9.47
CA ASN A 128 -1.60 -14.28 -9.07
C ASN A 128 -1.08 -13.14 -9.96
N ALA A 129 -1.94 -12.16 -10.26
CA ALA A 129 -1.64 -11.06 -11.18
C ALA A 129 -0.48 -10.16 -10.73
N LEU A 130 -0.04 -10.27 -9.46
CA LEU A 130 1.17 -9.60 -8.96
C LEU A 130 2.47 -10.22 -9.51
N PHE A 131 2.42 -11.44 -10.05
CA PHE A 131 3.57 -12.07 -10.70
C PHE A 131 3.71 -11.60 -12.15
N MET A 132 4.56 -10.61 -12.38
CA MET A 132 4.78 -10.01 -13.68
C MET A 132 6.10 -10.45 -14.29
N ARG A 133 6.09 -10.80 -15.59
CA ARG A 133 7.27 -11.19 -16.36
C ARG A 133 7.92 -10.03 -17.13
N SER A 134 7.37 -8.82 -16.98
CA SER A 134 7.90 -7.62 -17.65
C SER A 134 9.26 -7.21 -17.07
N ILE A 135 10.14 -6.68 -17.91
CA ILE A 135 11.47 -6.19 -17.54
C ILE A 135 11.48 -4.67 -17.67
N GLY A 136 12.08 -4.01 -16.67
CA GLY A 136 12.25 -2.57 -16.60
C GLY A 136 11.08 -1.84 -15.93
N ILE A 137 11.40 -0.85 -15.10
CA ILE A 137 10.44 -0.15 -14.24
C ILE A 137 9.31 0.54 -15.03
N LYS A 138 9.58 1.01 -16.24
CA LYS A 138 8.55 1.63 -17.10
C LYS A 138 7.41 0.66 -17.40
N ARG A 139 7.75 -0.53 -17.93
CA ARG A 139 6.75 -1.56 -18.28
C ARG A 139 6.04 -2.10 -17.04
N ILE A 140 6.76 -2.23 -15.93
CA ILE A 140 6.17 -2.65 -14.65
C ILE A 140 5.16 -1.61 -14.15
N LYS A 141 5.48 -0.31 -14.22
CA LYS A 141 4.52 0.75 -13.85
C LYS A 141 3.23 0.69 -14.66
N GLU A 142 3.34 0.52 -15.96
CA GLU A 142 2.19 0.39 -16.87
C GLU A 142 1.37 -0.85 -16.55
N SER A 143 2.03 -2.00 -16.35
CA SER A 143 1.37 -3.26 -16.00
C SER A 143 0.67 -3.20 -14.64
N ILE A 144 1.29 -2.58 -13.63
CA ILE A 144 0.70 -2.39 -12.31
C ILE A 144 -0.47 -1.39 -12.40
N GLY A 145 -0.34 -0.32 -13.20
CA GLY A 145 -1.45 0.61 -13.43
C GLY A 145 -2.69 -0.08 -14.01
N LEU A 146 -2.47 -0.95 -15.01
CA LEU A 146 -3.55 -1.74 -15.60
C LEU A 146 -4.13 -2.75 -14.60
N LEU A 147 -3.29 -3.39 -13.78
CA LEU A 147 -3.73 -4.30 -12.72
C LEU A 147 -4.61 -3.57 -11.68
N ASN A 148 -4.18 -2.40 -11.22
CA ASN A 148 -4.91 -1.59 -10.26
C ASN A 148 -6.25 -1.11 -10.84
N LEU A 149 -6.28 -0.71 -12.11
CA LEU A 149 -7.53 -0.37 -12.82
C LEU A 149 -8.46 -1.59 -12.91
N THR A 150 -7.94 -2.76 -13.28
CA THR A 150 -8.72 -3.99 -13.37
C THR A 150 -9.31 -4.37 -12.01
N TYR A 151 -8.51 -4.27 -10.93
CA TYR A 151 -9.02 -4.46 -9.58
C TYR A 151 -10.16 -3.48 -9.26
N ASN A 152 -10.00 -2.19 -9.59
CA ASN A 152 -11.02 -1.19 -9.36
C ASN A 152 -12.31 -1.48 -10.11
N LEU A 153 -12.25 -1.98 -11.34
CA LEU A 153 -13.43 -2.41 -12.10
C LEU A 153 -14.17 -3.57 -11.42
N PHE A 154 -13.46 -4.62 -10.99
CA PHE A 154 -14.06 -5.70 -10.21
C PHE A 154 -14.67 -5.20 -8.90
N ARG A 155 -13.97 -4.29 -8.22
CA ARG A 155 -14.47 -3.74 -6.96
C ARG A 155 -15.69 -2.86 -7.16
N PHE A 156 -15.71 -2.06 -8.20
CA PHE A 156 -16.84 -1.21 -8.55
C PHE A 156 -18.08 -2.04 -8.89
N GLU A 157 -17.95 -3.07 -9.73
CA GLU A 157 -19.03 -4.05 -10.01
C GLU A 157 -19.58 -4.64 -8.71
N GLN A 158 -18.71 -5.07 -7.82
CA GLN A 158 -19.11 -5.63 -6.53
C GLN A 158 -19.87 -4.61 -5.66
N LEU A 159 -19.46 -3.33 -5.66
CA LEU A 159 -20.14 -2.27 -4.91
C LEU A 159 -21.55 -2.01 -5.45
N ILE A 160 -21.72 -2.02 -6.77
CA ILE A 160 -23.04 -1.91 -7.43
C ILE A 160 -23.93 -3.09 -7.01
N ARG A 161 -23.42 -4.33 -7.15
CA ARG A 161 -24.17 -5.54 -6.78
C ARG A 161 -24.58 -5.59 -5.31
N LEU A 162 -23.80 -4.96 -4.43
CA LEU A 162 -24.10 -4.83 -2.99
C LEU A 162 -24.97 -3.60 -2.68
N GLU A 163 -25.47 -2.89 -3.69
CA GLU A 163 -26.27 -1.66 -3.56
C GLU A 163 -25.61 -0.54 -2.75
N LYS A 164 -24.28 -0.56 -2.67
CA LYS A 164 -23.49 0.45 -1.95
C LYS A 164 -23.20 1.68 -2.79
N VAL A 165 -23.37 1.56 -4.10
CA VAL A 165 -23.29 2.65 -5.07
C VAL A 165 -24.51 2.52 -6.00
N LYS A 166 -25.28 3.58 -6.15
CA LYS A 166 -26.37 3.67 -7.15
C LYS A 166 -25.79 4.29 -8.41
N ILE A 167 -26.12 3.73 -9.57
CA ILE A 167 -25.81 4.28 -10.88
C ILE A 167 -26.92 5.30 -11.23
#